data_66ac94b75dede26e30230d7c3419f2c2
#
_entry.id   66ac94b75dede26e30230d7c3419f2c2
#
_cell.length_a   1.000
_cell.length_b   1.000
_cell.length_c   1.000
_cell.angle_alpha   90.00
_cell.angle_beta   90.00
_cell.angle_gamma   90.00
#
_symmetry.space_group_name_H-M   'P 1'
#
loop_
_entity.id
_entity.type
_entity.pdbx_description
1 polymer ?
#
loop_
_entity_poly.entity_id
_entity_poly.type
_entity_poly.pdbx_seq_one_letter_code
_entity_poly.pdbx_strand_id
1 'polypeptide(L)'
;MKPLTGWLAACALLLIGSNAHAALHLQLKTEGLTPAQQHASQTLLDEAMQKLPPRFIEQLDRQIVVGWSDDMPSNAYGQASLVSELDLNRNLLASLTDGSAATQKTNRPHGTVRQEMLATVLHELTHLYDRARLWPAADRTLIQRCARQSSSTGLIGLPDPCRGQTERRFTLSDDPRLLDLAGWQQYVGRRGEREQDNHQIVRSPDLYEVTNPKEFVAVNMEYFLLDPAYACRRPALYRYYKDHFGWAPAAKDDCPKSFPFLNAGNDFAKQPLGTVDPERVYAVDYLLAEANQEWASRWGHSMLRLVICAPGRPRGPDCRCLLYTPPSPRDL
;
A
#
# COMPACT_ATOMS: atom_id res chain seq x y z
N MET A 1 -2.91 -82.85 -9.29
CA MET A 1 -2.57 -81.77 -10.24
C MET A 1 -3.30 -80.52 -9.78
N LYS A 2 -2.61 -79.58 -9.15
CA LYS A 2 -3.14 -78.27 -8.73
C LYS A 2 -2.48 -77.20 -9.58
N PRO A 3 -3.21 -76.23 -10.14
CA PRO A 3 -2.59 -75.10 -10.80
C PRO A 3 -2.33 -73.97 -9.75
N LEU A 4 -1.08 -73.44 -9.78
CA LEU A 4 -0.64 -72.23 -9.09
C LEU A 4 -1.22 -71.02 -9.82
N THR A 5 -2.00 -70.23 -9.11
CA THR A 5 -2.39 -68.87 -9.53
C THR A 5 -1.39 -67.87 -8.96
N GLY A 6 -0.61 -67.27 -9.86
CA GLY A 6 0.31 -66.18 -9.48
C GLY A 6 -0.44 -64.87 -9.34
N TRP A 7 -0.22 -64.19 -8.23
CA TRP A 7 -0.68 -62.82 -7.96
C TRP A 7 0.38 -61.83 -8.49
N LEU A 8 0.03 -61.11 -9.53
CA LEU A 8 0.76 -59.93 -9.99
C LEU A 8 0.28 -58.73 -9.16
N ALA A 9 1.10 -58.32 -8.22
CA ALA A 9 0.90 -57.07 -7.50
C ALA A 9 1.37 -55.91 -8.40
N ALA A 10 0.43 -55.20 -8.98
CA ALA A 10 0.70 -53.96 -9.69
C ALA A 10 0.94 -52.82 -8.67
N CYS A 11 2.21 -52.45 -8.46
CA CYS A 11 2.58 -51.22 -7.76
C CYS A 11 2.21 -50.00 -8.62
N ALA A 12 1.04 -49.40 -8.39
CA ALA A 12 0.73 -48.08 -8.91
C ALA A 12 1.55 -47.04 -8.14
N LEU A 13 2.64 -46.58 -8.72
CA LEU A 13 3.38 -45.41 -8.30
C LEU A 13 2.47 -44.19 -8.55
N LEU A 14 1.80 -43.72 -7.53
CA LEU A 14 1.19 -42.42 -7.48
C LEU A 14 2.33 -41.37 -7.52
N LEU A 15 2.63 -40.88 -8.70
CA LEU A 15 3.38 -39.64 -8.89
C LEU A 15 2.48 -38.50 -8.39
N ILE A 16 2.58 -38.20 -7.08
CA ILE A 16 2.13 -36.93 -6.56
C ILE A 16 3.05 -35.88 -7.17
N GLY A 17 2.64 -35.34 -8.32
CA GLY A 17 3.24 -34.15 -8.88
C GLY A 17 3.06 -33.03 -7.88
N SER A 18 4.09 -32.78 -7.07
CA SER A 18 4.23 -31.53 -6.35
C SER A 18 4.24 -30.45 -7.44
N ASN A 19 3.15 -29.73 -7.59
CA ASN A 19 3.19 -28.43 -8.24
C ASN A 19 4.13 -27.58 -7.39
N ALA A 20 5.42 -27.62 -7.70
CA ALA A 20 6.36 -26.64 -7.21
C ALA A 20 5.87 -25.30 -7.80
N HIS A 21 5.04 -24.60 -7.06
CA HIS A 21 4.80 -23.20 -7.35
C HIS A 21 6.18 -22.54 -7.29
N ALA A 22 6.63 -21.99 -8.43
CA ALA A 22 7.83 -21.22 -8.46
C ALA A 22 7.57 -20.02 -7.54
N ALA A 23 8.35 -19.82 -6.51
CA ALA A 23 8.28 -18.64 -5.66
C ALA A 23 9.13 -17.53 -6.28
N LEU A 24 8.90 -16.27 -5.86
CA LEU A 24 9.77 -15.15 -6.23
C LEU A 24 11.23 -15.51 -5.98
N HIS A 25 12.05 -15.35 -7.00
CA HIS A 25 13.50 -15.56 -6.94
C HIS A 25 14.22 -14.33 -7.51
N LEU A 26 15.13 -13.74 -6.71
CA LEU A 26 15.98 -12.64 -7.16
C LEU A 26 17.31 -13.21 -7.64
N GLN A 27 17.65 -12.98 -8.90
CA GLN A 27 18.91 -13.41 -9.50
C GLN A 27 19.80 -12.20 -9.77
N LEU A 28 20.93 -12.12 -9.08
CA LEU A 28 21.92 -11.06 -9.30
C LEU A 28 22.67 -11.31 -10.63
N LYS A 29 22.74 -10.27 -11.48
CA LYS A 29 23.71 -10.23 -12.60
C LYS A 29 25.09 -10.00 -12.03
N THR A 30 25.99 -10.97 -12.17
CA THR A 30 27.34 -10.93 -11.57
C THR A 30 28.41 -10.42 -12.52
N GLU A 31 28.11 -10.25 -13.81
CA GLU A 31 29.05 -9.78 -14.82
C GLU A 31 29.59 -8.39 -14.46
N GLY A 32 30.91 -8.28 -14.46
CA GLY A 32 31.60 -7.02 -14.14
C GLY A 32 31.59 -6.62 -12.65
N LEU A 33 31.16 -7.53 -11.74
CA LEU A 33 31.21 -7.33 -10.31
C LEU A 33 32.37 -8.10 -9.67
N THR A 34 33.09 -7.45 -8.76
CA THR A 34 34.06 -8.13 -7.89
C THR A 34 33.34 -9.04 -6.88
N PRO A 35 34.04 -10.05 -6.29
CA PRO A 35 33.44 -10.91 -5.27
C PRO A 35 32.84 -10.13 -4.07
N ALA A 36 33.50 -9.04 -3.65
CA ALA A 36 32.99 -8.18 -2.56
C ALA A 36 31.70 -7.46 -2.96
N GLN A 37 31.61 -6.95 -4.19
CA GLN A 37 30.41 -6.33 -4.73
C GLN A 37 29.24 -7.33 -4.87
N GLN A 38 29.55 -8.55 -5.35
CA GLN A 38 28.54 -9.63 -5.42
C GLN A 38 27.98 -9.96 -4.04
N HIS A 39 28.89 -10.12 -3.04
CA HIS A 39 28.47 -10.43 -1.67
C HIS A 39 27.61 -9.31 -1.06
N ALA A 40 28.03 -8.06 -1.20
CA ALA A 40 27.27 -6.91 -0.67
C ALA A 40 25.90 -6.79 -1.35
N SER A 41 25.83 -6.96 -2.66
CA SER A 41 24.58 -6.95 -3.43
C SER A 41 23.65 -8.09 -3.01
N GLN A 42 24.17 -9.32 -2.92
CA GLN A 42 23.37 -10.47 -2.50
C GLN A 42 22.82 -10.28 -1.08
N THR A 43 23.63 -9.75 -0.15
CA THR A 43 23.19 -9.44 1.22
C THR A 43 22.01 -8.46 1.22
N LEU A 44 22.02 -7.42 0.38
CA LEU A 44 20.93 -6.47 0.24
C LEU A 44 19.65 -7.16 -0.28
N LEU A 45 19.79 -8.01 -1.29
CA LEU A 45 18.66 -8.73 -1.89
C LEU A 45 18.06 -9.76 -0.91
N ASP A 46 18.90 -10.49 -0.19
CA ASP A 46 18.46 -11.46 0.82
C ASP A 46 17.71 -10.76 1.96
N GLU A 47 18.18 -9.58 2.39
CA GLU A 47 17.45 -8.76 3.37
C GLU A 47 16.11 -8.30 2.83
N ALA A 48 16.04 -7.84 1.59
CA ALA A 48 14.77 -7.47 0.95
C ALA A 48 13.79 -8.65 0.92
N MET A 49 14.24 -9.83 0.51
CA MET A 49 13.42 -11.04 0.50
C MET A 49 12.88 -11.41 1.89
N GLN A 50 13.68 -11.26 2.94
CA GLN A 50 13.26 -11.53 4.33
C GLN A 50 12.19 -10.56 4.83
N LYS A 51 12.09 -9.36 4.26
CA LYS A 51 11.06 -8.36 4.62
C LYS A 51 9.71 -8.61 3.94
N LEU A 52 9.70 -9.34 2.83
CA LEU A 52 8.48 -9.53 2.04
C LEU A 52 7.48 -10.48 2.72
N PRO A 53 6.16 -10.19 2.64
CA PRO A 53 5.13 -11.11 3.09
C PRO A 53 5.19 -12.44 2.33
N PRO A 54 4.94 -13.61 2.99
CA PRO A 54 4.91 -14.90 2.29
C PRO A 54 4.00 -14.89 1.06
N ARG A 55 2.80 -14.34 1.19
CA ARG A 55 1.85 -14.22 0.08
C ARG A 55 2.36 -13.37 -1.08
N PHE A 56 3.16 -12.33 -0.81
CA PHE A 56 3.80 -11.54 -1.86
C PHE A 56 4.76 -12.41 -2.69
N ILE A 57 5.61 -13.20 -2.01
CA ILE A 57 6.57 -14.11 -2.63
C ILE A 57 5.86 -15.18 -3.47
N GLU A 58 4.79 -15.76 -2.96
CA GLU A 58 3.98 -16.77 -3.66
C GLU A 58 3.25 -16.20 -4.88
N GLN A 59 2.70 -14.99 -4.79
CA GLN A 59 1.90 -14.40 -5.87
C GLN A 59 2.74 -13.73 -6.96
N LEU A 60 3.93 -13.26 -6.64
CA LEU A 60 4.88 -12.75 -7.64
C LEU A 60 5.72 -13.86 -8.27
N ASP A 61 5.30 -15.07 -8.21
CA ASP A 61 5.76 -16.31 -8.80
C ASP A 61 6.59 -16.14 -10.10
N ARG A 62 7.81 -15.63 -9.98
CA ARG A 62 8.74 -15.44 -11.09
C ARG A 62 10.17 -15.16 -10.64
N GLN A 63 11.08 -15.36 -11.57
CA GLN A 63 12.47 -14.92 -11.44
C GLN A 63 12.58 -13.46 -11.86
N ILE A 64 13.23 -12.64 -11.02
CA ILE A 64 13.57 -11.26 -11.31
C ILE A 64 15.08 -11.14 -11.34
N VAL A 65 15.58 -10.63 -12.45
CA VAL A 65 17.02 -10.42 -12.65
C VAL A 65 17.37 -9.03 -12.14
N VAL A 66 18.31 -8.96 -11.19
CA VAL A 66 18.74 -7.70 -10.58
C VAL A 66 20.13 -7.34 -11.10
N GLY A 67 20.26 -6.16 -11.67
CA GLY A 67 21.50 -5.63 -12.24
C GLY A 67 21.94 -4.31 -11.61
N TRP A 68 23.13 -3.86 -12.01
CA TRP A 68 23.65 -2.53 -11.71
C TRP A 68 23.82 -1.77 -13.02
N SER A 69 23.17 -0.60 -13.13
CA SER A 69 23.18 0.23 -14.34
C SER A 69 24.00 1.51 -14.12
N ASP A 70 24.80 1.84 -15.12
CA ASP A 70 25.58 3.09 -15.20
C ASP A 70 24.72 4.24 -15.79
N ASP A 71 23.59 3.91 -16.44
CA ASP A 71 22.78 4.86 -17.21
C ASP A 71 21.64 5.51 -16.40
N MET A 72 21.73 5.45 -15.06
CA MET A 72 20.72 6.04 -14.19
C MET A 72 21.03 7.50 -13.81
N PRO A 73 20.02 8.37 -13.70
CA PRO A 73 20.20 9.69 -13.11
C PRO A 73 20.77 9.59 -11.68
N SER A 74 21.60 10.55 -11.29
CA SER A 74 22.26 10.55 -9.97
C SER A 74 21.29 10.55 -8.78
N ASN A 75 20.07 11.01 -8.98
CA ASN A 75 19.01 11.01 -7.97
C ASN A 75 18.12 9.75 -7.97
N ALA A 76 18.28 8.84 -8.92
CA ALA A 76 17.55 7.56 -8.94
C ALA A 76 18.40 6.49 -8.23
N TYR A 77 17.77 5.67 -7.40
CA TYR A 77 18.41 4.56 -6.70
C TYR A 77 18.23 3.23 -7.42
N GLY A 78 17.12 3.08 -8.15
CA GLY A 78 16.81 1.90 -8.94
C GLY A 78 15.62 2.13 -9.83
N GLN A 79 15.33 1.15 -10.68
CA GLN A 79 14.20 1.13 -11.61
C GLN A 79 13.85 -0.32 -11.98
N ALA A 80 12.55 -0.65 -11.99
CA ALA A 80 12.10 -1.92 -12.53
C ALA A 80 11.68 -1.79 -13.99
N SER A 81 12.06 -2.77 -14.80
CA SER A 81 11.49 -2.97 -16.13
C SER A 81 10.02 -3.43 -16.03
N LEU A 82 9.36 -3.48 -17.19
CA LEU A 82 7.93 -3.84 -17.21
C LEU A 82 7.64 -5.29 -16.77
N VAL A 83 8.62 -6.18 -16.78
CA VAL A 83 8.35 -7.63 -16.67
C VAL A 83 9.13 -8.33 -15.57
N SER A 84 10.47 -8.29 -15.59
CA SER A 84 11.27 -9.18 -14.73
C SER A 84 12.71 -8.70 -14.48
N GLU A 85 12.98 -7.43 -14.67
CA GLU A 85 14.31 -6.86 -14.41
C GLU A 85 14.20 -5.70 -13.44
N LEU A 86 15.17 -5.59 -12.55
CA LEU A 86 15.36 -4.51 -11.60
C LEU A 86 16.82 -4.05 -11.71
N ASP A 87 17.03 -2.80 -12.07
CA ASP A 87 18.35 -2.19 -12.12
C ASP A 87 18.55 -1.26 -10.96
N LEU A 88 19.68 -1.38 -10.28
CA LEU A 88 20.13 -0.47 -9.22
C LEU A 88 21.20 0.47 -9.77
N ASN A 89 21.27 1.68 -9.20
CA ASN A 89 22.24 2.69 -9.63
C ASN A 89 23.66 2.29 -9.23
N ARG A 90 24.53 2.05 -10.21
CA ARG A 90 25.90 1.60 -10.00
C ARG A 90 26.76 2.59 -9.19
N ASN A 91 26.42 3.85 -9.20
CA ASN A 91 27.11 4.86 -8.38
C ASN A 91 27.02 4.59 -6.86
N LEU A 92 26.05 3.79 -6.42
CA LEU A 92 25.85 3.42 -5.02
C LEU A 92 26.59 2.14 -4.62
N LEU A 93 27.10 1.38 -5.60
CA LEU A 93 27.70 0.08 -5.36
C LEU A 93 28.98 0.14 -4.52
N ALA A 94 29.79 1.18 -4.71
CA ALA A 94 31.03 1.36 -3.94
C ALA A 94 30.72 1.51 -2.44
N SER A 95 29.80 2.42 -2.10
CA SER A 95 29.39 2.68 -0.71
C SER A 95 28.65 1.51 -0.06
N LEU A 96 27.94 0.71 -0.84
CA LEU A 96 27.34 -0.54 -0.38
C LEU A 96 28.44 -1.56 -0.03
N THR A 97 29.47 -1.67 -0.89
CA THR A 97 30.53 -2.66 -0.78
C THR A 97 31.47 -2.40 0.39
N ASP A 98 31.85 -1.14 0.62
CA ASP A 98 32.73 -0.74 1.72
C ASP A 98 31.99 -0.53 3.06
N GLY A 99 30.64 -0.65 3.05
CA GLY A 99 29.78 -0.50 4.22
C GLY A 99 29.47 0.95 4.61
N SER A 100 30.04 1.95 3.94
CA SER A 100 29.79 3.37 4.25
C SER A 100 28.34 3.79 4.02
N ALA A 101 27.61 3.12 3.10
CA ALA A 101 26.19 3.34 2.86
C ALA A 101 25.32 3.21 4.12
N ALA A 102 25.74 2.44 5.13
CA ALA A 102 24.99 2.23 6.36
C ALA A 102 24.96 3.48 7.25
N THR A 103 25.96 4.33 7.16
CA THR A 103 26.10 5.55 7.98
C THR A 103 25.92 6.84 7.18
N GLN A 104 26.09 6.77 5.86
CA GLN A 104 25.93 7.91 4.96
C GLN A 104 24.47 8.37 4.95
N LYS A 105 24.24 9.61 5.46
CA LYS A 105 22.92 10.22 5.52
C LYS A 105 22.47 10.71 4.16
N THR A 106 21.15 10.67 3.95
CA THR A 106 20.48 11.23 2.76
C THR A 106 19.39 12.22 3.21
N ASN A 107 18.93 13.05 2.27
CA ASN A 107 17.73 13.88 2.47
C ASN A 107 16.43 13.11 2.11
N ARG A 108 16.53 11.81 1.88
CA ARG A 108 15.39 10.95 1.52
C ARG A 108 14.76 10.35 2.80
N PRO A 109 13.52 9.84 2.70
CA PRO A 109 12.71 9.46 3.87
C PRO A 109 13.30 8.38 4.78
N HIS A 110 14.08 7.43 4.25
CA HIS A 110 14.63 6.30 5.03
C HIS A 110 15.98 6.62 5.70
N GLY A 111 16.56 7.77 5.40
CA GLY A 111 17.61 8.41 6.18
C GLY A 111 19.06 8.00 5.89
N THR A 112 19.36 6.76 5.50
CA THR A 112 20.72 6.35 5.08
C THR A 112 20.70 5.76 3.67
N VAL A 113 21.85 5.88 2.97
CA VAL A 113 21.98 5.33 1.60
C VAL A 113 21.59 3.85 1.54
N ARG A 114 22.05 3.06 2.51
CA ARG A 114 21.73 1.63 2.56
C ARG A 114 20.23 1.36 2.77
N GLN A 115 19.58 2.12 3.65
CA GLN A 115 18.14 1.99 3.88
C GLN A 115 17.34 2.42 2.67
N GLU A 116 17.75 3.50 1.98
CA GLU A 116 17.14 3.91 0.71
C GLU A 116 17.28 2.86 -0.39
N MET A 117 18.45 2.20 -0.48
CA MET A 117 18.64 1.11 -1.44
C MET A 117 17.73 -0.08 -1.13
N LEU A 118 17.61 -0.46 0.14
CA LEU A 118 16.68 -1.52 0.56
C LEU A 118 15.23 -1.15 0.24
N ALA A 119 14.83 0.09 0.58
CA ALA A 119 13.50 0.61 0.26
C ALA A 119 13.26 0.61 -1.24
N THR A 120 14.22 1.02 -2.05
CA THR A 120 14.14 1.00 -3.51
C THR A 120 13.92 -0.42 -4.06
N VAL A 121 14.64 -1.42 -3.57
CA VAL A 121 14.39 -2.82 -3.98
C VAL A 121 12.96 -3.24 -3.67
N LEU A 122 12.46 -2.94 -2.47
CA LEU A 122 11.08 -3.26 -2.07
C LEU A 122 10.04 -2.48 -2.88
N HIS A 123 10.32 -1.22 -3.20
CA HIS A 123 9.51 -0.36 -4.06
C HIS A 123 9.33 -0.96 -5.45
N GLU A 124 10.43 -1.27 -6.10
CA GLU A 124 10.42 -1.81 -7.47
C GLU A 124 9.77 -3.21 -7.51
N LEU A 125 10.05 -4.05 -6.52
CA LEU A 125 9.36 -5.33 -6.39
C LEU A 125 7.85 -5.14 -6.20
N THR A 126 7.44 -4.08 -5.51
CA THR A 126 6.02 -3.75 -5.33
C THR A 126 5.36 -3.35 -6.64
N HIS A 127 6.04 -2.60 -7.51
CA HIS A 127 5.55 -2.32 -8.86
C HIS A 127 5.37 -3.60 -9.69
N LEU A 128 6.33 -4.53 -9.60
CA LEU A 128 6.21 -5.81 -10.30
C LEU A 128 5.07 -6.65 -9.74
N TYR A 129 4.88 -6.67 -8.42
CA TYR A 129 3.77 -7.34 -7.75
C TYR A 129 2.42 -6.76 -8.17
N ASP A 130 2.28 -5.46 -8.14
CA ASP A 130 1.04 -4.77 -8.52
C ASP A 130 0.68 -5.03 -10.00
N ARG A 131 1.68 -5.04 -10.90
CA ARG A 131 1.51 -5.37 -12.33
C ARG A 131 1.23 -6.85 -12.59
N ALA A 132 1.62 -7.75 -11.69
CA ALA A 132 1.47 -9.20 -11.86
C ALA A 132 0.01 -9.66 -11.95
N ARG A 133 -0.94 -8.78 -11.62
CA ARG A 133 -2.37 -9.05 -11.63
C ARG A 133 -2.72 -10.25 -10.74
N LEU A 134 -3.17 -9.96 -9.56
CA LEU A 134 -3.35 -10.88 -8.44
C LEU A 134 -4.36 -12.03 -8.67
N TRP A 135 -5.04 -12.03 -9.83
CA TRP A 135 -6.08 -13.01 -10.14
C TRP A 135 -5.65 -13.98 -11.23
N PRO A 136 -6.10 -15.25 -11.20
CA PRO A 136 -5.93 -16.20 -12.30
C PRO A 136 -6.43 -15.65 -13.64
N ALA A 137 -5.86 -16.09 -14.74
CA ALA A 137 -6.19 -15.58 -16.08
C ALA A 137 -7.68 -15.67 -16.42
N ALA A 138 -8.34 -16.78 -16.05
CA ALA A 138 -9.78 -16.96 -16.27
C ALA A 138 -10.62 -15.92 -15.50
N ASP A 139 -10.26 -15.67 -14.25
CA ASP A 139 -10.92 -14.66 -13.42
C ASP A 139 -10.70 -13.25 -13.96
N ARG A 140 -9.48 -12.92 -14.40
CA ARG A 140 -9.19 -11.62 -15.03
C ARG A 140 -10.08 -11.36 -16.23
N THR A 141 -10.24 -12.34 -17.11
CA THR A 141 -11.11 -12.22 -18.30
C THR A 141 -12.56 -11.97 -17.90
N LEU A 142 -13.04 -12.68 -16.89
CA LEU A 142 -14.41 -12.48 -16.36
C LEU A 142 -14.58 -11.08 -15.77
N ILE A 143 -13.66 -10.66 -14.91
CA ILE A 143 -13.68 -9.34 -14.26
C ILE A 143 -13.66 -8.22 -15.30
N GLN A 144 -12.78 -8.31 -16.32
CA GLN A 144 -12.70 -7.31 -17.41
C GLN A 144 -14.01 -7.23 -18.19
N ARG A 145 -14.60 -8.38 -18.55
CA ARG A 145 -15.87 -8.42 -19.25
C ARG A 145 -16.97 -7.77 -18.43
N CYS A 146 -17.07 -8.10 -17.14
CA CYS A 146 -18.08 -7.57 -16.25
C CYS A 146 -17.88 -6.07 -15.98
N ALA A 147 -16.65 -5.59 -15.85
CA ALA A 147 -16.34 -4.17 -15.72
C ALA A 147 -16.79 -3.37 -16.95
N ARG A 148 -16.49 -3.85 -18.17
CA ARG A 148 -16.96 -3.22 -19.42
C ARG A 148 -18.48 -3.20 -19.52
N GLN A 149 -19.14 -4.31 -19.16
CA GLN A 149 -20.58 -4.38 -19.20
C GLN A 149 -21.24 -3.45 -18.18
N SER A 150 -20.70 -3.35 -16.96
CA SER A 150 -21.24 -2.41 -15.96
C SER A 150 -21.10 -0.95 -16.38
N SER A 151 -20.06 -0.61 -17.15
CA SER A 151 -19.86 0.74 -17.71
C SER A 151 -20.96 1.10 -18.73
N SER A 152 -21.44 0.11 -19.48
CA SER A 152 -22.45 0.34 -20.52
C SER A 152 -23.90 0.21 -20.02
N THR A 153 -24.20 -0.73 -19.14
CA THR A 153 -25.56 -1.05 -18.72
C THR A 153 -25.89 -0.68 -17.27
N GLY A 154 -24.90 -0.25 -16.50
CA GLY A 154 -25.02 -0.05 -15.06
C GLY A 154 -25.08 -1.38 -14.28
N LEU A 155 -25.20 -1.32 -12.94
CA LEU A 155 -25.22 -2.52 -12.10
C LEU A 155 -26.53 -3.31 -12.21
N ILE A 156 -27.63 -2.63 -12.49
CA ILE A 156 -28.96 -3.27 -12.52
C ILE A 156 -29.10 -4.23 -13.71
N GLY A 157 -28.42 -3.93 -14.80
CA GLY A 157 -28.47 -4.77 -16.04
C GLY A 157 -27.37 -5.84 -16.12
N LEU A 158 -26.64 -6.10 -15.04
CA LEU A 158 -25.57 -7.09 -15.08
C LEU A 158 -26.10 -8.52 -15.06
N PRO A 159 -25.60 -9.40 -15.95
CA PRO A 159 -25.92 -10.82 -15.92
C PRO A 159 -25.38 -11.49 -14.65
N ASP A 160 -25.99 -12.60 -14.23
CA ASP A 160 -25.63 -13.32 -13.01
C ASP A 160 -24.13 -13.64 -12.85
N PRO A 161 -23.39 -14.04 -13.89
CA PRO A 161 -21.95 -14.28 -13.77
C PRO A 161 -21.13 -13.04 -13.37
N CYS A 162 -21.69 -11.84 -13.56
CA CYS A 162 -21.03 -10.58 -13.25
C CYS A 162 -21.38 -10.01 -11.87
N ARG A 163 -22.34 -10.61 -11.15
CA ARG A 163 -22.66 -10.17 -9.79
C ARG A 163 -21.44 -10.29 -8.88
N GLY A 164 -21.09 -9.22 -8.21
CA GLY A 164 -19.89 -9.12 -7.34
C GLY A 164 -18.55 -9.07 -8.08
N GLN A 165 -18.49 -9.30 -9.40
CA GLN A 165 -17.24 -9.23 -10.15
C GLN A 165 -16.77 -7.80 -10.43
N THR A 166 -17.70 -6.85 -10.48
CA THR A 166 -17.42 -5.44 -10.77
C THR A 166 -16.66 -4.73 -9.64
N GLU A 167 -16.66 -5.29 -8.44
CA GLU A 167 -15.94 -4.78 -7.28
C GLU A 167 -14.53 -5.35 -7.16
N ARG A 168 -14.23 -6.41 -7.89
CA ARG A 168 -12.90 -7.01 -7.92
C ARG A 168 -11.97 -6.17 -8.78
N ARG A 169 -10.73 -6.00 -8.33
CA ARG A 169 -9.69 -5.22 -9.00
C ARG A 169 -8.51 -6.10 -9.37
N PHE A 170 -7.74 -5.65 -10.38
CA PHE A 170 -6.59 -6.40 -10.87
C PHE A 170 -5.33 -6.13 -10.05
N THR A 171 -5.22 -4.91 -9.53
CA THR A 171 -4.04 -4.40 -8.86
C THR A 171 -4.44 -3.72 -7.55
N LEU A 172 -3.48 -3.48 -6.67
CA LEU A 172 -3.71 -2.67 -5.47
C LEU A 172 -3.95 -1.21 -5.85
N SER A 173 -3.25 -0.74 -6.88
CA SER A 173 -3.34 0.64 -7.35
C SER A 173 -4.65 0.99 -8.07
N ASP A 174 -5.52 0.02 -8.35
CA ASP A 174 -6.87 0.25 -8.89
C ASP A 174 -7.98 -0.13 -7.89
N ASP A 175 -7.61 -0.55 -6.68
CA ASP A 175 -8.56 -0.87 -5.62
C ASP A 175 -9.25 0.40 -5.10
N PRO A 176 -10.59 0.52 -5.20
CA PRO A 176 -11.33 1.68 -4.74
C PRO A 176 -11.08 2.02 -3.27
N ARG A 177 -10.95 1.02 -2.40
CA ARG A 177 -10.68 1.23 -0.98
C ARG A 177 -9.33 1.87 -0.76
N LEU A 178 -8.30 1.41 -1.49
CA LEU A 178 -6.98 2.03 -1.42
C LEU A 178 -7.02 3.46 -1.96
N LEU A 179 -7.64 3.67 -3.11
CA LEU A 179 -7.74 4.98 -3.76
C LEU A 179 -8.44 6.01 -2.88
N ASP A 180 -9.51 5.60 -2.16
CA ASP A 180 -10.22 6.46 -1.21
C ASP A 180 -9.33 6.80 0.00
N LEU A 181 -8.57 5.83 0.54
CA LEU A 181 -7.61 6.07 1.62
C LEU A 181 -6.44 6.96 1.19
N ALA A 182 -6.07 6.88 -0.08
CA ALA A 182 -4.92 7.56 -0.67
C ALA A 182 -5.22 8.99 -1.15
N GLY A 183 -6.49 9.40 -1.23
CA GLY A 183 -6.89 10.75 -1.65
C GLY A 183 -7.29 10.89 -3.12
N TRP A 184 -7.42 9.79 -3.87
CA TRP A 184 -8.03 9.78 -5.20
C TRP A 184 -9.49 9.36 -5.11
N GLN A 185 -10.33 10.24 -4.58
CA GLN A 185 -11.72 9.97 -4.30
C GLN A 185 -12.58 9.88 -5.57
N GLN A 186 -13.66 9.14 -5.50
CA GLN A 186 -14.63 9.10 -6.59
C GLN A 186 -15.47 10.37 -6.61
N TYR A 187 -15.69 10.95 -7.79
CA TYR A 187 -16.58 12.10 -7.94
C TYR A 187 -18.01 11.75 -7.57
N VAL A 188 -18.65 12.62 -6.84
CA VAL A 188 -20.07 12.47 -6.49
C VAL A 188 -20.92 12.53 -7.75
N GLY A 189 -21.78 11.53 -7.94
CA GLY A 189 -22.67 11.43 -9.10
C GLY A 189 -22.00 10.99 -10.41
N ARG A 190 -20.67 10.81 -10.41
CA ARG A 190 -19.93 10.32 -11.58
C ARG A 190 -19.35 8.95 -11.27
N ARG A 191 -20.04 7.93 -11.74
CA ARG A 191 -19.68 6.56 -11.40
C ARG A 191 -18.38 6.12 -12.05
N GLY A 192 -17.45 5.64 -11.22
CA GLY A 192 -16.15 5.15 -11.67
C GLY A 192 -15.14 6.23 -12.05
N GLU A 193 -15.55 7.50 -12.13
CA GLU A 193 -14.64 8.61 -12.32
C GLU A 193 -14.05 9.04 -10.99
N ARG A 194 -12.73 9.24 -10.97
CA ARG A 194 -11.99 9.65 -9.77
C ARG A 194 -11.27 10.96 -9.99
N GLU A 195 -11.01 11.66 -8.90
CA GLU A 195 -10.17 12.85 -8.92
C GLU A 195 -8.80 12.51 -9.51
N GLN A 196 -8.29 13.38 -10.37
CA GLN A 196 -6.97 13.24 -10.97
C GLN A 196 -5.90 13.84 -10.07
N ASP A 197 -6.22 14.95 -9.41
CA ASP A 197 -5.35 15.63 -8.47
C ASP A 197 -5.51 15.05 -7.07
N ASN A 198 -4.40 14.80 -6.39
CA ASN A 198 -4.42 14.27 -5.04
C ASN A 198 -4.39 15.41 -4.02
N HIS A 199 -5.47 15.60 -3.30
CA HIS A 199 -5.59 16.65 -2.27
C HIS A 199 -4.82 16.34 -0.97
N GLN A 200 -4.20 15.17 -0.83
CA GLN A 200 -3.38 14.83 0.33
C GLN A 200 -1.93 15.32 0.23
N ILE A 201 -1.56 15.97 -0.87
CA ILE A 201 -0.18 16.43 -1.13
C ILE A 201 0.41 17.23 0.03
N VAL A 202 -0.38 18.09 0.68
CA VAL A 202 0.07 18.94 1.79
C VAL A 202 0.35 18.14 3.08
N ARG A 203 -0.20 16.94 3.19
CA ARG A 203 -0.12 16.08 4.38
C ARG A 203 0.82 14.89 4.23
N SER A 204 1.30 14.65 3.03
CA SER A 204 2.19 13.53 2.78
C SER A 204 3.59 13.82 3.33
N PRO A 205 4.19 12.90 4.09
CA PRO A 205 5.60 12.98 4.48
C PRO A 205 6.55 12.73 3.31
N ASP A 206 6.05 12.14 2.24
CA ASP A 206 6.79 11.85 1.02
C ASP A 206 5.94 12.25 -0.19
N LEU A 207 6.29 13.36 -0.82
CA LEU A 207 5.57 13.90 -1.97
C LEU A 207 5.55 12.93 -3.17
N TYR A 208 6.49 12.00 -3.23
CA TYR A 208 6.56 11.04 -4.31
C TYR A 208 5.35 10.08 -4.31
N GLU A 209 4.82 9.72 -3.14
CA GLU A 209 3.67 8.84 -3.04
C GLU A 209 2.40 9.40 -3.72
N VAL A 210 2.27 10.74 -3.81
CA VAL A 210 1.08 11.38 -4.38
C VAL A 210 1.20 11.65 -5.87
N THR A 211 2.27 11.21 -6.52
CA THR A 211 2.49 11.33 -7.96
C THR A 211 1.42 10.59 -8.77
N ASN A 212 1.12 9.37 -8.35
CA ASN A 212 0.04 8.54 -8.92
C ASN A 212 -0.25 7.34 -8.00
N PRO A 213 -1.37 6.61 -8.21
CA PRO A 213 -1.74 5.47 -7.37
C PRO A 213 -0.71 4.34 -7.28
N LYS A 214 0.10 4.13 -8.33
CA LYS A 214 1.13 3.05 -8.33
C LYS A 214 2.29 3.42 -7.42
N GLU A 215 2.75 4.67 -7.48
CA GLU A 215 3.77 5.18 -6.57
C GLU A 215 3.25 5.20 -5.13
N PHE A 216 1.98 5.54 -4.93
CA PHE A 216 1.38 5.48 -3.60
C PHE A 216 1.46 4.06 -3.02
N VAL A 217 1.11 3.04 -3.79
CA VAL A 217 1.22 1.64 -3.35
C VAL A 217 2.65 1.30 -3.00
N ALA A 218 3.61 1.63 -3.88
CA ALA A 218 5.00 1.26 -3.71
C ALA A 218 5.65 1.94 -2.49
N VAL A 219 5.50 3.25 -2.35
CA VAL A 219 6.01 4.02 -1.20
C VAL A 219 5.39 3.56 0.11
N ASN A 220 4.07 3.31 0.13
CA ASN A 220 3.42 2.84 1.36
C ASN A 220 3.80 1.38 1.71
N MET A 221 4.18 0.55 0.73
CA MET A 221 4.78 -0.75 0.99
C MET A 221 6.17 -0.64 1.61
N GLU A 222 7.01 0.32 1.18
CA GLU A 222 8.29 0.58 1.85
C GLU A 222 8.08 0.87 3.34
N TYR A 223 7.19 1.81 3.67
CA TYR A 223 6.88 2.15 5.06
C TYR A 223 6.23 0.99 5.80
N PHE A 224 5.32 0.25 5.19
CA PHE A 224 4.69 -0.91 5.81
C PHE A 224 5.72 -1.97 6.21
N LEU A 225 6.75 -2.20 5.39
CA LEU A 225 7.76 -3.22 5.61
C LEU A 225 8.93 -2.76 6.49
N LEU A 226 9.28 -1.47 6.45
CA LEU A 226 10.52 -0.97 7.05
C LEU A 226 10.29 -0.08 8.28
N ASP A 227 9.11 0.53 8.43
CA ASP A 227 8.86 1.45 9.54
C ASP A 227 7.98 0.83 10.64
N PRO A 228 8.53 0.51 11.80
CA PRO A 228 7.77 -0.04 12.92
C PRO A 228 6.65 0.89 13.42
N ALA A 229 6.77 2.21 13.18
CA ALA A 229 5.77 3.20 13.58
C ALA A 229 4.65 3.40 12.54
N TYR A 230 4.71 2.73 11.39
CA TYR A 230 3.73 2.89 10.33
C TYR A 230 2.30 2.57 10.77
N ALA A 231 2.13 1.51 11.59
CA ALA A 231 0.83 1.15 12.17
C ALA A 231 0.21 2.27 13.01
N CYS A 232 1.04 3.07 13.68
CA CYS A 232 0.59 4.22 14.47
C CYS A 232 0.30 5.43 13.58
N ARG A 233 1.14 5.69 12.59
CA ARG A 233 1.02 6.86 11.71
C ARG A 233 -0.10 6.74 10.68
N ARG A 234 -0.29 5.53 10.13
CA ARG A 234 -1.28 5.24 9.09
C ARG A 234 -2.05 3.95 9.36
N PRO A 235 -2.84 3.90 10.45
CA PRO A 235 -3.48 2.66 10.91
C PRO A 235 -4.46 2.04 9.89
N ALA A 236 -5.09 2.86 9.05
CA ALA A 236 -6.01 2.36 8.02
C ALA A 236 -5.27 1.66 6.88
N LEU A 237 -4.15 2.23 6.41
CA LEU A 237 -3.30 1.63 5.37
C LEU A 237 -2.56 0.40 5.91
N TYR A 238 -2.04 0.46 7.14
CA TYR A 238 -1.44 -0.71 7.79
C TYR A 238 -2.42 -1.89 7.83
N ARG A 239 -3.68 -1.67 8.22
CA ARG A 239 -4.72 -2.70 8.22
C ARG A 239 -5.02 -3.19 6.81
N TYR A 240 -5.08 -2.28 5.83
CA TYR A 240 -5.30 -2.65 4.43
C TYR A 240 -4.26 -3.65 3.94
N TYR A 241 -2.96 -3.36 4.12
CA TYR A 241 -1.88 -4.28 3.71
C TYR A 241 -1.87 -5.56 4.55
N LYS A 242 -2.07 -5.46 5.87
CA LYS A 242 -2.17 -6.62 6.75
C LYS A 242 -3.28 -7.58 6.29
N ASP A 243 -4.46 -7.07 5.99
CA ASP A 243 -5.60 -7.86 5.51
C ASP A 243 -5.31 -8.46 4.12
N HIS A 244 -4.68 -7.67 3.23
CA HIS A 244 -4.33 -8.14 1.89
C HIS A 244 -3.34 -9.31 1.93
N PHE A 245 -2.30 -9.21 2.74
CA PHE A 245 -1.26 -10.23 2.81
C PHE A 245 -1.55 -11.36 3.83
N GLY A 246 -2.52 -11.18 4.72
CA GLY A 246 -2.73 -12.07 5.86
C GLY A 246 -1.54 -12.09 6.82
N TRP A 247 -0.68 -11.06 6.76
CA TRP A 247 0.58 -10.94 7.48
C TRP A 247 0.93 -9.47 7.68
N ALA A 248 1.72 -9.18 8.72
CA ALA A 248 2.29 -7.86 8.92
C ALA A 248 3.63 -7.98 9.67
N PRO A 249 4.58 -7.03 9.45
CA PRO A 249 5.77 -6.94 10.26
C PRO A 249 5.45 -6.55 11.69
N ALA A 250 6.41 -6.77 12.61
CA ALA A 250 6.26 -6.32 13.99
C ALA A 250 6.10 -4.78 14.01
N ALA A 251 5.01 -4.33 14.61
CA ALA A 251 4.71 -2.91 14.78
C ALA A 251 5.06 -2.48 16.22
N LYS A 252 5.25 -1.18 16.42
CA LYS A 252 5.30 -0.61 17.76
C LYS A 252 3.94 -0.72 18.43
N ASP A 253 3.94 -1.13 19.68
CA ASP A 253 2.72 -1.23 20.50
C ASP A 253 2.36 0.08 21.20
N ASP A 254 3.34 0.99 21.33
CA ASP A 254 3.20 2.29 21.99
C ASP A 254 2.89 3.43 21.00
N CYS A 255 1.76 3.33 20.33
CA CYS A 255 1.30 4.43 19.49
C CYS A 255 1.04 5.68 20.34
N PRO A 256 1.33 6.89 19.80
CA PRO A 256 0.93 8.13 20.47
C PRO A 256 -0.56 8.10 20.79
N LYS A 257 -0.91 8.35 22.05
CA LYS A 257 -2.32 8.36 22.50
C LYS A 257 -3.07 9.63 22.13
N SER A 258 -2.40 10.53 21.42
CA SER A 258 -2.99 11.78 20.94
C SER A 258 -2.74 11.96 19.45
N PHE A 259 -3.69 12.58 18.76
CA PHE A 259 -3.53 12.97 17.36
C PHE A 259 -3.73 14.47 17.20
N PRO A 260 -2.97 15.12 16.29
CA PRO A 260 -3.14 16.53 16.01
C PRO A 260 -4.42 16.78 15.20
N PHE A 261 -5.05 17.91 15.42
CA PHE A 261 -6.14 18.45 14.63
C PHE A 261 -5.99 19.96 14.48
N LEU A 262 -6.62 20.53 13.47
CA LEU A 262 -6.67 21.97 13.31
C LEU A 262 -7.75 22.56 14.20
N ASN A 263 -7.37 23.56 15.01
CA ASN A 263 -8.33 24.34 15.76
C ASN A 263 -9.17 25.21 14.80
N ALA A 264 -10.37 25.58 15.21
CA ALA A 264 -11.27 26.43 14.43
C ALA A 264 -11.45 27.81 15.08
N GLY A 265 -11.83 28.79 14.27
CA GLY A 265 -12.19 30.12 14.74
C GLY A 265 -11.03 30.89 15.40
N ASN A 266 -11.30 31.56 16.49
CA ASN A 266 -10.34 32.41 17.20
C ASN A 266 -9.17 31.60 17.80
N ASP A 267 -9.34 30.31 18.04
CA ASP A 267 -8.29 29.45 18.57
C ASP A 267 -7.25 29.11 17.52
N PHE A 268 -7.63 29.08 16.24
CA PHE A 268 -6.69 28.87 15.14
C PHE A 268 -5.60 29.94 15.09
N ALA A 269 -5.94 31.21 15.32
CA ALA A 269 -4.97 32.31 15.28
C ALA A 269 -3.96 32.24 16.44
N LYS A 270 -4.37 31.68 17.59
CA LYS A 270 -3.54 31.59 18.80
C LYS A 270 -2.77 30.28 18.89
N GLN A 271 -3.43 29.20 18.52
CA GLN A 271 -2.93 27.85 18.62
C GLN A 271 -3.51 27.01 17.46
N PRO A 272 -2.85 27.04 16.28
CA PRO A 272 -3.39 26.42 15.07
C PRO A 272 -3.53 24.89 15.18
N LEU A 273 -2.69 24.25 16.00
CA LEU A 273 -2.74 22.81 16.23
C LEU A 273 -3.20 22.50 17.66
N GLY A 274 -4.26 21.72 17.75
CA GLY A 274 -4.66 21.05 18.98
C GLY A 274 -4.26 19.57 18.96
N THR A 275 -4.31 18.92 20.12
CA THR A 275 -4.14 17.48 20.24
C THR A 275 -5.33 16.87 20.97
N VAL A 276 -5.79 15.73 20.48
CA VAL A 276 -6.89 14.98 21.06
C VAL A 276 -6.41 13.61 21.49
N ASP A 277 -6.75 13.23 22.72
CA ASP A 277 -6.64 11.86 23.18
C ASP A 277 -7.82 11.06 22.62
N PRO A 278 -7.59 10.07 21.75
CA PRO A 278 -8.67 9.28 21.16
C PRO A 278 -9.47 8.49 22.20
N GLU A 279 -8.89 8.18 23.36
CA GLU A 279 -9.60 7.51 24.45
C GLU A 279 -10.70 8.39 25.06
N ARG A 280 -10.65 9.70 24.83
CA ARG A 280 -11.66 10.67 25.27
C ARG A 280 -12.77 10.89 24.24
N VAL A 281 -12.62 10.40 23.02
CA VAL A 281 -13.66 10.54 22.00
C VAL A 281 -14.81 9.61 22.34
N TYR A 282 -15.98 10.18 22.63
CA TYR A 282 -17.20 9.44 22.92
C TYR A 282 -17.96 9.07 21.66
N ALA A 283 -18.11 10.01 20.73
CA ALA A 283 -18.83 9.83 19.49
C ALA A 283 -18.20 10.63 18.34
N VAL A 284 -18.42 10.16 17.14
CA VAL A 284 -18.13 10.87 15.89
C VAL A 284 -19.46 10.98 15.15
N ASP A 285 -19.97 12.18 15.01
CA ASP A 285 -21.21 12.44 14.30
C ASP A 285 -20.91 12.91 12.88
N TYR A 286 -21.62 12.37 11.92
CA TYR A 286 -21.67 12.90 10.57
C TYR A 286 -22.86 13.86 10.47
N LEU A 287 -22.58 15.12 10.24
CA LEU A 287 -23.58 16.16 10.09
C LEU A 287 -23.75 16.48 8.60
N LEU A 288 -24.97 16.37 8.12
CA LEU A 288 -25.32 16.74 6.76
C LEU A 288 -26.21 17.99 6.83
N ALA A 289 -25.72 19.11 6.29
CA ALA A 289 -26.54 20.27 6.00
C ALA A 289 -27.08 20.14 4.58
N GLU A 290 -28.38 19.99 4.42
CA GLU A 290 -29.01 19.89 3.11
C GLU A 290 -28.86 21.20 2.32
N ALA A 291 -28.75 21.06 1.00
CA ALA A 291 -28.77 22.19 0.09
C ALA A 291 -30.11 22.89 0.16
N ASN A 292 -30.09 24.20 0.09
CA ASN A 292 -31.31 25.03 0.01
C ASN A 292 -31.18 26.07 -1.11
N GLN A 293 -32.16 26.96 -1.26
CA GLN A 293 -32.17 27.94 -2.34
C GLN A 293 -31.35 29.20 -2.07
N GLU A 294 -30.85 29.36 -0.83
CA GLU A 294 -29.98 30.48 -0.48
C GLU A 294 -28.62 30.34 -1.15
N TRP A 295 -28.07 31.47 -1.62
CA TRP A 295 -26.83 31.46 -2.42
C TRP A 295 -25.65 30.80 -1.68
N ALA A 296 -25.49 31.05 -0.39
CA ALA A 296 -24.39 30.52 0.41
C ALA A 296 -24.56 29.06 0.81
N SER A 297 -25.77 28.51 0.77
CA SER A 297 -26.07 27.15 1.22
C SER A 297 -26.66 26.23 0.14
N ARG A 298 -26.66 26.69 -1.12
CA ARG A 298 -27.22 25.94 -2.26
C ARG A 298 -26.51 24.61 -2.53
N TRP A 299 -25.30 24.43 -2.01
CA TRP A 299 -24.48 23.24 -2.27
C TRP A 299 -24.58 22.19 -1.18
N GLY A 300 -25.17 22.51 -0.04
CA GLY A 300 -25.12 21.70 1.17
C GLY A 300 -23.69 21.54 1.70
N HIS A 301 -23.56 21.04 2.90
CA HIS A 301 -22.27 20.77 3.54
C HIS A 301 -22.31 19.47 4.32
N SER A 302 -21.21 18.75 4.34
CA SER A 302 -21.01 17.63 5.25
C SER A 302 -19.86 17.92 6.20
N MET A 303 -20.07 17.59 7.48
CA MET A 303 -19.11 17.85 8.54
C MET A 303 -18.99 16.65 9.45
N LEU A 304 -17.81 16.46 10.04
CA LEU A 304 -17.62 15.51 11.13
C LEU A 304 -17.56 16.28 12.45
N ARG A 305 -18.36 15.85 13.41
CA ARG A 305 -18.35 16.35 14.78
C ARG A 305 -17.76 15.30 15.71
N LEU A 306 -16.63 15.65 16.34
CA LEU A 306 -16.06 14.82 17.39
C LEU A 306 -16.63 15.26 18.74
N VAL A 307 -17.20 14.31 19.46
CA VAL A 307 -17.71 14.50 20.81
C VAL A 307 -16.63 14.02 21.77
N ILE A 308 -15.92 14.96 22.43
CA ILE A 308 -14.75 14.70 23.24
C ILE A 308 -15.05 14.97 24.71
N CYS A 309 -14.87 13.97 25.57
CA CYS A 309 -15.08 14.09 26.99
C CYS A 309 -13.99 14.91 27.68
N ALA A 310 -14.34 15.66 28.71
CA ALA A 310 -13.35 16.39 29.51
C ALA A 310 -12.35 15.44 30.19
N PRO A 311 -11.09 15.86 30.42
CA PRO A 311 -10.11 15.05 31.14
C PRO A 311 -10.67 14.57 32.49
N GLY A 312 -10.40 13.30 32.81
CA GLY A 312 -10.82 12.67 34.09
C GLY A 312 -12.30 12.32 34.18
N ARG A 313 -13.10 12.53 33.13
CA ARG A 313 -14.48 12.04 33.10
C ARG A 313 -14.58 10.74 32.30
N PRO A 314 -15.40 9.78 32.77
CA PRO A 314 -15.68 8.57 31.99
C PRO A 314 -16.37 8.94 30.66
N ARG A 315 -16.12 8.18 29.63
CA ARG A 315 -16.84 8.34 28.35
C ARG A 315 -18.31 7.97 28.52
N GLY A 316 -19.19 8.84 28.09
CA GLY A 316 -20.62 8.60 28.20
C GLY A 316 -21.45 9.75 27.61
N PRO A 317 -22.78 9.57 27.51
CA PRO A 317 -23.68 10.55 26.94
C PRO A 317 -23.70 11.89 27.73
N ASP A 318 -23.31 11.86 29.00
CA ASP A 318 -23.24 13.04 29.86
C ASP A 318 -21.93 13.82 29.75
N CYS A 319 -21.04 13.44 28.85
CA CYS A 319 -19.85 14.21 28.55
C CYS A 319 -20.24 15.58 27.98
N ARG A 320 -19.92 16.64 28.71
CA ARG A 320 -19.98 18.00 28.16
C ARG A 320 -18.83 18.14 27.18
N CYS A 321 -19.16 18.18 25.90
CA CYS A 321 -18.24 17.96 24.82
C CYS A 321 -17.69 19.25 24.24
N LEU A 322 -16.41 19.25 23.88
CA LEU A 322 -15.87 20.22 22.95
C LEU A 322 -16.34 19.82 21.53
N LEU A 323 -17.03 20.75 20.89
CA LEU A 323 -17.47 20.60 19.51
C LEU A 323 -16.30 20.98 18.60
N TYR A 324 -15.90 20.06 17.71
CA TYR A 324 -14.96 20.36 16.64
C TYR A 324 -15.62 20.08 15.29
N THR A 325 -15.70 21.11 14.46
CA THR A 325 -16.10 21.00 13.06
C THR A 325 -14.90 21.38 12.22
N PRO A 326 -14.21 20.43 11.55
CA PRO A 326 -13.20 20.82 10.58
C PRO A 326 -13.88 21.63 9.46
N PRO A 327 -13.25 22.70 8.96
CA PRO A 327 -13.74 23.39 7.78
C PRO A 327 -13.79 22.42 6.61
N SER A 328 -14.78 22.60 5.74
CA SER A 328 -14.84 21.88 4.48
C SER A 328 -13.53 22.16 3.68
N PRO A 329 -12.97 21.19 2.95
CA PRO A 329 -11.82 21.42 2.09
C PRO A 329 -12.01 22.55 1.05
N ARG A 330 -13.23 23.01 0.85
CA ARG A 330 -13.56 24.13 -0.06
C ARG A 330 -13.62 25.49 0.64
N ASP A 331 -13.50 25.53 1.96
CA ASP A 331 -13.49 26.76 2.77
C ASP A 331 -12.06 27.22 3.11
N LEU A 332 -11.05 26.53 2.60
CA LEU A 332 -9.63 26.86 2.57
C LEU A 332 -9.21 27.17 1.15
#